data_de26a904c369992319622b3be4c91384
#
_entry.id   de26a904c369992319622b3be4c91384
#
_cell.length_a   1.000
_cell.length_b   1.000
_cell.length_c   1.000
_cell.angle_alpha   90.00
_cell.angle_beta   90.00
_cell.angle_gamma   90.00
#
_symmetry.space_group_name_H-M   'P 1'
#
loop_
_entity.id
_entity.type
_entity.pdbx_description
1 polymer ?
#
loop_
_entity_poly.entity_id
_entity_poly.type
_entity_poly.pdbx_seq_one_letter_code
_entity_poly.pdbx_strand_id
1 'polypeptide(L)'
;MKAVEVRELVKDYGNFRAIKGVSFEVKEGEIFGLIGPNGAGKTTALRTIATLLQITSGSITVFGYELPREAGEVRKIISYLPEEAGAYKNLTGREYLNFIAKFFGEGEKFQNMVQRGLEIANLGERINDKVDTYSKGMTRLLLVGRALMVNPKLAILDEPTTGLDVVNAREVRRIINGAVEAGVAVLLSSHNMLEVELLCHRIALINDGKIIASGTVEELKKEYDARNIEEAFVKAIK
;
A
#
# COMPACT_ATOMS: atom_id res chain seq x y z
N MET A 1 3.47 9.60 16.22
CA MET A 1 2.01 9.36 16.45
C MET A 1 1.57 8.12 15.65
N LYS A 2 0.29 7.68 15.83
CA LYS A 2 -0.28 6.59 15.02
C LYS A 2 -0.87 7.15 13.73
N ALA A 3 -0.44 6.64 12.59
CA ALA A 3 -1.04 6.93 11.29
C ALA A 3 -2.32 6.10 11.09
N VAL A 4 -2.29 4.81 11.51
CA VAL A 4 -3.45 3.91 11.46
C VAL A 4 -3.52 3.14 12.78
N GLU A 5 -4.70 2.99 13.32
CA GLU A 5 -5.00 2.06 14.41
C GLU A 5 -6.21 1.20 14.03
N VAL A 6 -6.02 -0.11 14.03
CA VAL A 6 -7.07 -1.11 13.76
C VAL A 6 -7.27 -1.94 15.02
N ARG A 7 -8.50 -2.05 15.49
CA ARG A 7 -8.87 -2.82 16.69
C ARG A 7 -9.99 -3.76 16.39
N GLU A 8 -9.76 -5.07 16.62
CA GLU A 8 -10.73 -6.16 16.48
C GLU A 8 -11.56 -6.08 15.19
N LEU A 9 -10.90 -5.71 14.08
CA LEU A 9 -11.55 -5.55 12.79
C LEU A 9 -12.12 -6.89 12.32
N VAL A 10 -13.41 -6.89 12.02
CA VAL A 10 -14.11 -8.00 11.37
C VAL A 10 -14.69 -7.52 10.06
N LYS A 11 -14.56 -8.34 9.02
CA LYS A 11 -15.20 -8.11 7.73
C LYS A 11 -15.83 -9.39 7.20
N ASP A 12 -17.15 -9.35 7.05
CA ASP A 12 -17.96 -10.42 6.48
C ASP A 12 -18.43 -10.06 5.05
N TYR A 13 -18.50 -11.07 4.19
CA TYR A 13 -19.15 -11.07 2.88
C TYR A 13 -20.24 -12.15 2.91
N GLY A 14 -21.46 -11.74 3.25
CA GLY A 14 -22.52 -12.71 3.52
C GLY A 14 -22.11 -13.68 4.64
N ASN A 15 -22.07 -14.97 4.32
CA ASN A 15 -21.69 -16.03 5.28
C ASN A 15 -20.16 -16.26 5.38
N PHE A 16 -19.36 -15.59 4.53
CA PHE A 16 -17.91 -15.75 4.55
C PHE A 16 -17.24 -14.63 5.35
N ARG A 17 -16.51 -15.00 6.41
CA ARG A 17 -15.73 -14.08 7.23
C ARG A 17 -14.31 -13.97 6.72
N ALA A 18 -14.01 -12.86 6.04
CA ALA A 18 -12.70 -12.61 5.44
C ALA A 18 -11.66 -12.05 6.44
N ILE A 19 -12.10 -11.27 7.43
CA ILE A 19 -11.26 -10.75 8.52
C ILE A 19 -11.92 -11.15 9.85
N LYS A 20 -11.14 -11.72 10.77
CA LYS A 20 -11.58 -12.42 11.96
C LYS A 20 -11.05 -11.79 13.26
N GLY A 21 -11.20 -10.47 13.42
CA GLY A 21 -10.78 -9.74 14.61
C GLY A 21 -9.28 -9.35 14.56
N VAL A 22 -8.83 -8.70 13.48
CA VAL A 22 -7.43 -8.25 13.38
C VAL A 22 -7.22 -6.93 14.10
N SER A 23 -6.07 -6.83 14.80
CA SER A 23 -5.64 -5.61 15.49
C SER A 23 -4.17 -5.33 15.16
N PHE A 24 -3.87 -4.10 14.71
CA PHE A 24 -2.51 -3.63 14.45
C PHE A 24 -2.47 -2.11 14.39
N GLU A 25 -1.26 -1.55 14.43
CA GLU A 25 -1.04 -0.12 14.28
C GLU A 25 0.08 0.17 13.28
N VAL A 26 -0.07 1.27 12.55
CA VAL A 26 0.96 1.87 11.68
C VAL A 26 1.38 3.20 12.28
N LYS A 27 2.68 3.44 12.42
CA LYS A 27 3.21 4.72 12.90
C LYS A 27 3.40 5.70 11.75
N GLU A 28 3.47 6.99 12.08
CA GLU A 28 3.88 8.01 11.11
C GLU A 28 5.32 7.76 10.67
N GLY A 29 5.58 7.95 9.36
CA GLY A 29 6.92 7.80 8.80
C GLY A 29 7.47 6.36 8.85
N GLU A 30 6.60 5.34 8.93
CA GLU A 30 7.05 3.96 8.79
C GLU A 30 6.47 3.26 7.56
N ILE A 31 7.16 2.23 7.12
CA ILE A 31 6.65 1.24 6.17
C ILE A 31 6.17 0.04 6.99
N PHE A 32 4.86 -0.18 7.00
CA PHE A 32 4.25 -1.32 7.66
C PHE A 32 3.71 -2.31 6.62
N GLY A 33 4.10 -3.59 6.74
CA GLY A 33 3.69 -4.66 5.85
C GLY A 33 2.61 -5.56 6.47
N LEU A 34 1.50 -5.78 5.74
CA LEU A 34 0.53 -6.85 6.04
C LEU A 34 0.84 -8.04 5.13
N ILE A 35 1.41 -9.10 5.70
CA ILE A 35 2.11 -10.15 4.98
C ILE A 35 1.43 -11.50 5.16
N GLY A 36 1.23 -12.23 4.07
CA GLY A 36 0.61 -13.55 4.12
C GLY A 36 0.24 -14.08 2.74
N PRO A 37 -0.26 -15.32 2.66
CA PRO A 37 -0.62 -15.95 1.39
C PRO A 37 -1.82 -15.27 0.72
N ASN A 38 -2.07 -15.64 -0.53
CA ASN A 38 -3.27 -15.22 -1.23
C ASN A 38 -4.52 -15.73 -0.51
N GLY A 39 -5.55 -14.88 -0.42
CA GLY A 39 -6.78 -15.20 0.33
C GLY A 39 -6.69 -14.98 1.85
N ALA A 40 -5.54 -14.61 2.42
CA ALA A 40 -5.39 -14.39 3.87
C ALA A 40 -6.17 -13.19 4.41
N GLY A 41 -6.74 -12.33 3.55
CA GLY A 41 -7.51 -11.15 3.94
C GLY A 41 -6.79 -9.81 3.78
N LYS A 42 -5.53 -9.78 3.28
CA LYS A 42 -4.71 -8.56 3.10
C LYS A 42 -5.44 -7.46 2.35
N THR A 43 -5.82 -7.71 1.10
CA THR A 43 -6.56 -6.76 0.24
C THR A 43 -7.85 -6.29 0.88
N THR A 44 -8.59 -7.18 1.58
CA THR A 44 -9.81 -6.82 2.31
C THR A 44 -9.51 -5.81 3.42
N ALA A 45 -8.47 -6.03 4.21
CA ALA A 45 -8.05 -5.09 5.26
C ALA A 45 -7.63 -3.73 4.66
N LEU A 46 -6.78 -3.74 3.63
CA LEU A 46 -6.34 -2.51 2.95
C LEU A 46 -7.53 -1.72 2.36
N ARG A 47 -8.45 -2.39 1.67
CA ARG A 47 -9.65 -1.74 1.09
C ARG A 47 -10.58 -1.18 2.16
N THR A 48 -10.65 -1.80 3.32
CA THR A 48 -11.45 -1.30 4.44
C THR A 48 -10.84 -0.03 5.02
N ILE A 49 -9.51 0.00 5.23
CA ILE A 49 -8.78 1.19 5.69
C ILE A 49 -8.84 2.30 4.64
N ALA A 50 -8.78 1.94 3.35
CA ALA A 50 -8.93 2.86 2.22
C ALA A 50 -10.37 3.39 2.04
N THR A 51 -11.30 3.08 2.94
CA THR A 51 -12.72 3.48 2.90
C THR A 51 -13.53 2.91 1.72
N LEU A 52 -13.02 1.89 1.04
CA LEU A 52 -13.68 1.25 -0.11
C LEU A 52 -14.66 0.14 0.32
N LEU A 53 -14.49 -0.37 1.54
CA LEU A 53 -15.35 -1.39 2.15
C LEU A 53 -15.78 -0.94 3.53
N GLN A 54 -17.04 -1.21 3.90
CA GLN A 54 -17.52 -1.00 5.26
C GLN A 54 -17.03 -2.11 6.18
N ILE A 55 -16.73 -1.77 7.43
CA ILE A 55 -16.43 -2.73 8.50
C ILE A 55 -17.72 -3.48 8.90
N THR A 56 -17.59 -4.74 9.34
CA THR A 56 -18.69 -5.48 9.97
C THR A 56 -18.71 -5.19 11.46
N SER A 57 -17.56 -5.23 12.13
CA SER A 57 -17.37 -4.82 13.53
C SER A 57 -15.91 -4.45 13.80
N GLY A 58 -15.61 -3.96 15.00
CA GLY A 58 -14.32 -3.41 15.37
C GLY A 58 -14.24 -1.92 15.11
N SER A 59 -13.02 -1.36 15.09
CA SER A 59 -12.79 0.06 14.82
C SER A 59 -11.52 0.29 14.02
N ILE A 60 -11.52 1.37 13.23
CA ILE A 60 -10.36 1.86 12.48
C ILE A 60 -10.26 3.35 12.70
N THR A 61 -9.07 3.82 13.05
CA THR A 61 -8.74 5.23 13.13
C THR A 61 -7.57 5.53 12.20
N VAL A 62 -7.67 6.58 11.38
CA VAL A 62 -6.62 7.03 10.46
C VAL A 62 -6.27 8.48 10.78
N PHE A 63 -5.07 8.75 11.25
CA PHE A 63 -4.65 10.08 11.73
C PHE A 63 -5.66 10.76 12.66
N GLY A 64 -6.31 9.99 13.57
CA GLY A 64 -7.31 10.46 14.50
C GLY A 64 -8.74 10.49 13.98
N TYR A 65 -8.97 10.30 12.67
CA TYR A 65 -10.30 10.21 12.08
C TYR A 65 -10.87 8.80 12.19
N GLU A 66 -12.07 8.66 12.75
CA GLU A 66 -12.73 7.36 12.94
C GLU A 66 -13.53 6.92 11.70
N LEU A 67 -13.34 5.67 11.28
CA LEU A 67 -14.13 5.04 10.21
C LEU A 67 -15.31 4.25 10.79
N PRO A 68 -16.48 4.28 10.12
CA PRO A 68 -16.76 4.92 8.82
C PRO A 68 -17.19 6.39 8.94
N ARG A 69 -17.39 6.91 10.16
CA ARG A 69 -17.99 8.23 10.43
C ARG A 69 -17.28 9.37 9.70
N GLU A 70 -15.95 9.36 9.67
CA GLU A 70 -15.13 10.44 9.11
C GLU A 70 -14.41 10.01 7.83
N ALA A 71 -15.00 9.07 7.07
CA ALA A 71 -14.40 8.56 5.84
C ALA A 71 -14.12 9.66 4.79
N GLY A 72 -14.88 10.75 4.80
CA GLY A 72 -14.64 11.90 3.92
C GLY A 72 -13.30 12.59 4.22
N GLU A 73 -12.95 12.75 5.50
CA GLU A 73 -11.67 13.34 5.91
C GLU A 73 -10.50 12.38 5.63
N VAL A 74 -10.69 11.10 5.90
CA VAL A 74 -9.69 10.07 5.59
C VAL A 74 -9.34 10.09 4.10
N ARG A 75 -10.32 10.15 3.19
CA ARG A 75 -10.08 10.18 1.73
C ARG A 75 -9.28 11.39 1.26
N LYS A 76 -9.26 12.50 2.00
CA LYS A 76 -8.44 13.68 1.65
C LYS A 76 -6.96 13.52 1.92
N ILE A 77 -6.60 12.57 2.80
CA ILE A 77 -5.23 12.40 3.30
C ILE A 77 -4.58 11.06 2.94
N ILE A 78 -5.31 10.16 2.28
CA ILE A 78 -4.78 8.87 1.85
C ILE A 78 -4.65 8.80 0.33
N SER A 79 -3.83 7.86 -0.13
CA SER A 79 -3.89 7.31 -1.49
C SER A 79 -3.99 5.79 -1.44
N TYR A 80 -4.60 5.19 -2.46
CA TYR A 80 -4.70 3.74 -2.59
C TYR A 80 -4.27 3.28 -3.99
N LEU A 81 -3.34 2.33 -4.01
CA LEU A 81 -2.90 1.63 -5.21
C LEU A 81 -3.33 0.16 -5.08
N PRO A 82 -4.36 -0.30 -5.81
CA PRO A 82 -4.73 -1.71 -5.83
C PRO A 82 -3.71 -2.56 -6.61
N GLU A 83 -3.66 -3.86 -6.33
CA GLU A 83 -2.82 -4.83 -7.05
C GLU A 83 -3.10 -4.78 -8.56
N GLU A 84 -4.36 -4.90 -8.95
CA GLU A 84 -4.81 -4.87 -10.34
C GLU A 84 -5.16 -3.45 -10.81
N ALA A 85 -4.28 -2.48 -10.52
CA ALA A 85 -4.44 -1.14 -11.06
C ALA A 85 -4.05 -1.09 -12.53
N GLY A 86 -4.87 -0.41 -13.33
CA GLY A 86 -4.57 -0.08 -14.72
C GLY A 86 -4.47 1.41 -14.96
N ALA A 87 -3.80 1.80 -16.05
CA ALA A 87 -3.83 3.14 -16.60
C ALA A 87 -4.56 3.14 -17.95
N TYR A 88 -5.07 4.30 -18.37
CA TYR A 88 -5.78 4.42 -19.65
C TYR A 88 -4.81 4.23 -20.82
N LYS A 89 -4.97 3.14 -21.56
CA LYS A 89 -4.04 2.68 -22.61
C LYS A 89 -3.90 3.67 -23.77
N ASN A 90 -4.93 4.42 -24.07
CA ASN A 90 -4.98 5.40 -25.15
C ASN A 90 -4.33 6.75 -24.80
N LEU A 91 -4.00 6.98 -23.55
CA LEU A 91 -3.28 8.18 -23.08
C LEU A 91 -1.79 7.92 -23.03
N THR A 92 -1.00 8.99 -23.16
CA THR A 92 0.41 8.96 -22.75
C THR A 92 0.52 8.95 -21.23
N GLY A 93 1.68 8.53 -20.67
CA GLY A 93 1.89 8.59 -19.23
C GLY A 93 1.68 9.98 -18.65
N ARG A 94 2.16 11.01 -19.37
CA ARG A 94 1.96 12.43 -18.99
C ARG A 94 0.48 12.83 -19.01
N GLU A 95 -0.25 12.49 -20.06
CA GLU A 95 -1.69 12.76 -20.15
C GLU A 95 -2.47 12.04 -19.05
N TYR A 96 -2.10 10.81 -18.71
CA TYR A 96 -2.70 10.06 -17.62
C TYR A 96 -2.50 10.77 -16.26
N LEU A 97 -1.27 11.20 -15.92
CA LEU A 97 -1.03 11.95 -14.69
C LEU A 97 -1.78 13.29 -14.67
N ASN A 98 -1.79 14.01 -15.80
CA ASN A 98 -2.59 15.23 -15.95
C ASN A 98 -4.08 14.98 -15.73
N PHE A 99 -4.63 13.91 -16.32
CA PHE A 99 -6.04 13.56 -16.18
C PHE A 99 -6.40 13.31 -14.71
N ILE A 100 -5.59 12.52 -14.01
CA ILE A 100 -5.84 12.21 -12.60
C ILE A 100 -5.67 13.45 -11.71
N ALA A 101 -4.66 14.29 -11.92
CA ALA A 101 -4.40 15.48 -11.12
C ALA A 101 -5.58 16.47 -11.12
N LYS A 102 -6.35 16.54 -12.21
CA LYS A 102 -7.54 17.40 -12.32
C LYS A 102 -8.62 17.14 -11.27
N PHE A 103 -8.68 15.90 -10.72
CA PHE A 103 -9.63 15.56 -9.66
C PHE A 103 -9.22 16.09 -8.28
N PHE A 104 -7.94 16.51 -8.11
CA PHE A 104 -7.39 16.89 -6.81
C PHE A 104 -7.07 18.39 -6.68
N GLY A 105 -7.05 19.13 -7.78
CA GLY A 105 -6.80 20.58 -7.75
C GLY A 105 -6.60 21.19 -9.11
N GLU A 106 -6.49 22.53 -9.09
CA GLU A 106 -6.28 23.39 -10.26
C GLU A 106 -5.05 24.30 -10.05
N GLY A 107 -4.67 25.06 -11.09
CA GLY A 107 -3.60 26.05 -11.03
C GLY A 107 -2.27 25.47 -10.58
N GLU A 108 -1.60 26.14 -9.67
CA GLU A 108 -0.29 25.75 -9.16
C GLU A 108 -0.31 24.38 -8.46
N LYS A 109 -1.37 24.08 -7.69
CA LYS A 109 -1.52 22.78 -7.04
C LYS A 109 -1.54 21.64 -8.04
N PHE A 110 -2.27 21.80 -9.15
CA PHE A 110 -2.29 20.84 -10.25
C PHE A 110 -0.90 20.63 -10.84
N GLN A 111 -0.21 21.73 -11.18
CA GLN A 111 1.12 21.68 -11.79
C GLN A 111 2.13 20.96 -10.90
N ASN A 112 2.14 21.29 -9.60
CA ASN A 112 3.02 20.67 -8.62
C ASN A 112 2.75 19.18 -8.45
N MET A 113 1.47 18.73 -8.48
CA MET A 113 1.12 17.31 -8.46
C MET A 113 1.65 16.59 -9.70
N VAL A 114 1.40 17.13 -10.88
CA VAL A 114 1.86 16.52 -12.14
C VAL A 114 3.38 16.41 -12.15
N GLN A 115 4.09 17.49 -11.81
CA GLN A 115 5.54 17.49 -11.76
C GLN A 115 6.08 16.41 -10.82
N ARG A 116 5.53 16.33 -9.60
CA ARG A 116 5.88 15.27 -8.65
C ARG A 116 5.58 13.87 -9.20
N GLY A 117 4.46 13.67 -9.85
CA GLY A 117 4.11 12.38 -10.46
C GLY A 117 5.10 11.95 -11.56
N LEU A 118 5.56 12.90 -12.38
CA LEU A 118 6.56 12.67 -13.41
C LEU A 118 7.91 12.29 -12.80
N GLU A 119 8.35 13.01 -11.77
CA GLU A 119 9.60 12.76 -11.05
C GLU A 119 9.59 11.38 -10.37
N ILE A 120 8.48 11.02 -9.71
CA ILE A 120 8.34 9.74 -9.05
C ILE A 120 8.29 8.59 -10.06
N ALA A 121 7.53 8.73 -11.14
CA ALA A 121 7.42 7.69 -12.17
C ALA A 121 8.74 7.44 -12.90
N ASN A 122 9.58 8.47 -13.03
CA ASN A 122 10.95 8.43 -13.56
C ASN A 122 11.09 7.65 -14.89
N LEU A 123 10.14 7.85 -15.82
CA LEU A 123 10.09 7.13 -17.09
C LEU A 123 10.90 7.81 -18.23
N GLY A 124 11.56 8.95 -17.95
CA GLY A 124 12.31 9.72 -18.94
C GLY A 124 11.44 10.12 -20.14
N GLU A 125 11.96 10.02 -21.34
CA GLU A 125 11.22 10.33 -22.57
C GLU A 125 10.02 9.41 -22.81
N ARG A 126 10.05 8.19 -22.27
CA ARG A 126 8.98 7.22 -22.39
C ARG A 126 7.65 7.71 -21.79
N ILE A 127 7.69 8.72 -20.91
CA ILE A 127 6.48 9.32 -20.33
C ILE A 127 5.54 9.92 -21.39
N ASN A 128 6.06 10.24 -22.57
CA ASN A 128 5.34 10.81 -23.70
C ASN A 128 4.79 9.73 -24.66
N ASP A 129 5.13 8.46 -24.44
CA ASP A 129 4.56 7.35 -25.21
C ASP A 129 3.20 6.94 -24.63
N LYS A 130 2.38 6.29 -25.46
CA LYS A 130 1.10 5.74 -25.04
C LYS A 130 1.30 4.60 -24.03
N VAL A 131 0.43 4.54 -23.05
CA VAL A 131 0.48 3.50 -21.99
C VAL A 131 0.29 2.08 -22.54
N ASP A 132 -0.37 1.90 -23.67
CA ASP A 132 -0.48 0.59 -24.33
C ASP A 132 0.86 0.01 -24.78
N THR A 133 1.90 0.87 -24.96
CA THR A 133 3.27 0.45 -25.31
C THR A 133 4.16 0.18 -24.10
N TYR A 134 3.64 0.41 -22.88
CA TYR A 134 4.43 0.24 -21.66
C TYR A 134 4.62 -1.22 -21.29
N SER A 135 5.81 -1.54 -20.77
CA SER A 135 6.01 -2.79 -20.05
C SER A 135 5.21 -2.80 -18.74
N LYS A 136 5.04 -3.98 -18.15
CA LYS A 136 4.40 -4.10 -16.82
C LYS A 136 5.11 -3.25 -15.76
N GLY A 137 6.46 -3.22 -15.79
CA GLY A 137 7.27 -2.39 -14.89
C GLY A 137 7.01 -0.89 -15.09
N MET A 138 7.03 -0.40 -16.34
CA MET A 138 6.74 1.01 -16.64
C MET A 138 5.33 1.40 -16.21
N THR A 139 4.33 0.54 -16.45
CA THR A 139 2.96 0.78 -15.99
C THR A 139 2.90 0.86 -14.47
N ARG A 140 3.59 -0.02 -13.75
CA ARG A 140 3.62 0.02 -12.27
C ARG A 140 4.29 1.28 -11.75
N LEU A 141 5.41 1.71 -12.33
CA LEU A 141 6.08 2.97 -11.95
C LEU A 141 5.16 4.18 -12.16
N LEU A 142 4.45 4.25 -13.30
CA LEU A 142 3.45 5.29 -13.55
C LEU A 142 2.34 5.29 -12.48
N LEU A 143 1.85 4.11 -12.10
CA LEU A 143 0.76 3.97 -11.12
C LEU A 143 1.22 4.29 -9.69
N VAL A 144 2.46 3.97 -9.32
CA VAL A 144 3.07 4.40 -8.05
C VAL A 144 3.23 5.92 -8.05
N GLY A 145 3.72 6.51 -9.16
CA GLY A 145 3.78 7.97 -9.35
C GLY A 145 2.42 8.63 -9.15
N ARG A 146 1.37 8.08 -9.77
CA ARG A 146 -0.02 8.54 -9.59
C ARG A 146 -0.46 8.48 -8.11
N ALA A 147 -0.15 7.40 -7.41
CA ALA A 147 -0.57 7.23 -6.01
C ALA A 147 0.12 8.23 -5.08
N LEU A 148 1.39 8.55 -5.33
CA LEU A 148 2.19 9.41 -4.46
C LEU A 148 2.19 10.90 -4.89
N MET A 149 1.79 11.24 -6.12
CA MET A 149 1.80 12.62 -6.60
C MET A 149 0.91 13.56 -5.80
N VAL A 150 -0.16 13.04 -5.18
CA VAL A 150 -1.09 13.82 -4.35
C VAL A 150 -0.53 14.17 -2.97
N ASN A 151 0.67 13.71 -2.65
CA ASN A 151 1.35 13.89 -1.36
C ASN A 151 0.48 13.43 -0.17
N PRO A 152 0.07 12.16 -0.14
CA PRO A 152 -0.80 11.67 0.92
C PRO A 152 -0.06 11.63 2.27
N LYS A 153 -0.80 11.69 3.39
CA LYS A 153 -0.23 11.37 4.69
C LYS A 153 -0.05 9.86 4.87
N LEU A 154 -0.93 9.05 4.24
CA LEU A 154 -0.83 7.60 4.22
C LEU A 154 -0.97 7.09 2.78
N ALA A 155 0.02 6.37 2.31
CA ALA A 155 -0.05 5.60 1.07
C ALA A 155 -0.39 4.13 1.39
N ILE A 156 -1.49 3.63 0.82
CA ILE A 156 -1.92 2.24 0.95
C ILE A 156 -1.63 1.55 -0.38
N LEU A 157 -0.72 0.57 -0.37
CA LEU A 157 -0.18 -0.07 -1.57
C LEU A 157 -0.44 -1.57 -1.52
N ASP A 158 -1.34 -2.06 -2.37
CA ASP A 158 -1.68 -3.49 -2.44
C ASP A 158 -0.75 -4.17 -3.46
N GLU A 159 0.13 -5.06 -2.96
CA GLU A 159 1.09 -5.83 -3.76
C GLU A 159 1.92 -4.97 -4.74
N PRO A 160 2.64 -3.91 -4.28
CA PRO A 160 3.21 -2.90 -5.17
C PRO A 160 4.27 -3.42 -6.14
N THR A 161 4.92 -4.53 -5.84
CA THR A 161 6.03 -5.11 -6.60
C THR A 161 5.69 -6.43 -7.31
N THR A 162 4.47 -6.91 -7.14
CA THR A 162 4.05 -8.22 -7.67
C THR A 162 4.20 -8.31 -9.19
N GLY A 163 4.90 -9.36 -9.64
CA GLY A 163 5.13 -9.69 -11.03
C GLY A 163 6.03 -8.70 -11.77
N LEU A 164 6.85 -7.95 -11.06
CA LEU A 164 7.93 -7.14 -11.61
C LEU A 164 9.23 -7.94 -11.65
N ASP A 165 10.09 -7.59 -12.62
CA ASP A 165 11.48 -8.01 -12.58
C ASP A 165 12.26 -7.31 -11.45
N VAL A 166 13.47 -7.79 -11.17
CA VAL A 166 14.30 -7.31 -10.05
C VAL A 166 14.62 -5.81 -10.15
N VAL A 167 14.83 -5.30 -11.38
CA VAL A 167 15.20 -3.89 -11.61
C VAL A 167 14.01 -2.98 -11.29
N ASN A 168 12.84 -3.30 -11.85
CA ASN A 168 11.64 -2.52 -11.61
C ASN A 168 11.15 -2.65 -10.15
N ALA A 169 11.25 -3.83 -9.53
CA ALA A 169 10.92 -4.01 -8.12
C ALA A 169 11.83 -3.17 -7.20
N ARG A 170 13.15 -3.11 -7.50
CA ARG A 170 14.10 -2.26 -6.79
C ARG A 170 13.74 -0.77 -6.92
N GLU A 171 13.33 -0.33 -8.11
CA GLU A 171 12.94 1.08 -8.32
C GLU A 171 11.67 1.41 -7.54
N VAL A 172 10.65 0.54 -7.52
CA VAL A 172 9.45 0.73 -6.70
C VAL A 172 9.82 0.82 -5.22
N ARG A 173 10.71 -0.04 -4.70
CA ARG A 173 11.17 0.04 -3.31
C ARG A 173 11.89 1.37 -3.02
N ARG A 174 12.74 1.84 -3.94
CA ARG A 174 13.42 3.14 -3.82
C ARG A 174 12.41 4.29 -3.70
N ILE A 175 11.37 4.27 -4.53
CA ILE A 175 10.30 5.27 -4.50
C ILE A 175 9.54 5.24 -3.16
N ILE A 176 9.21 4.04 -2.66
CA ILE A 176 8.50 3.88 -1.38
C ILE A 176 9.35 4.41 -0.22
N ASN A 177 10.64 4.08 -0.18
CA ASN A 177 11.57 4.61 0.84
C ASN A 177 11.64 6.13 0.78
N GLY A 178 11.82 6.72 -0.42
CA GLY A 178 11.83 8.17 -0.58
C GLY A 178 10.53 8.86 -0.14
N ALA A 179 9.37 8.23 -0.31
CA ALA A 179 8.11 8.76 0.18
C ALA A 179 8.08 8.78 1.73
N VAL A 180 8.63 7.75 2.39
CA VAL A 180 8.70 7.69 3.86
C VAL A 180 9.72 8.69 4.41
N GLU A 181 10.86 8.86 3.76
CA GLU A 181 11.84 9.92 4.09
C GLU A 181 11.22 11.31 3.99
N ALA A 182 10.25 11.50 3.07
CA ALA A 182 9.46 12.73 2.94
C ALA A 182 8.29 12.82 3.95
N GLY A 183 8.15 11.86 4.90
CA GLY A 183 7.17 11.89 5.97
C GLY A 183 5.85 11.16 5.68
N VAL A 184 5.72 10.48 4.54
CA VAL A 184 4.54 9.67 4.22
C VAL A 184 4.56 8.37 5.02
N ALA A 185 3.48 8.02 5.72
CA ALA A 185 3.31 6.67 6.25
C ALA A 185 2.92 5.71 5.12
N VAL A 186 3.45 4.48 5.12
CA VAL A 186 3.12 3.50 4.09
C VAL A 186 2.59 2.22 4.74
N LEU A 187 1.38 1.82 4.33
CA LEU A 187 0.81 0.52 4.62
C LEU A 187 0.77 -0.28 3.31
N LEU A 188 1.49 -1.40 3.26
CA LEU A 188 1.47 -2.26 2.09
C LEU A 188 1.06 -3.69 2.41
N SER A 189 0.58 -4.41 1.40
CA SER A 189 0.44 -5.85 1.43
C SER A 189 1.54 -6.50 0.60
N SER A 190 1.97 -7.69 0.98
CA SER A 190 2.76 -8.57 0.13
C SER A 190 2.56 -10.04 0.48
N HIS A 191 2.74 -10.91 -0.52
CA HIS A 191 2.93 -12.34 -0.33
C HIS A 191 4.40 -12.75 -0.55
N ASN A 192 5.26 -11.84 -1.01
CA ASN A 192 6.69 -12.06 -1.18
C ASN A 192 7.44 -11.67 0.10
N MET A 193 7.72 -12.65 0.94
CA MET A 193 8.31 -12.44 2.27
C MET A 193 9.76 -11.94 2.22
N LEU A 194 10.51 -12.30 1.16
CA LEU A 194 11.89 -11.82 0.99
C LEU A 194 11.94 -10.32 0.65
N GLU A 195 10.97 -9.82 -0.13
CA GLU A 195 10.89 -8.38 -0.42
C GLU A 195 10.56 -7.55 0.81
N VAL A 196 9.74 -8.12 1.67
CA VAL A 196 9.30 -7.47 2.91
C VAL A 196 10.47 -7.22 3.86
N GLU A 197 11.41 -8.14 3.96
CA GLU A 197 12.64 -7.97 4.73
C GLU A 197 13.48 -6.76 4.27
N LEU A 198 13.42 -6.45 2.97
CA LEU A 198 14.18 -5.37 2.36
C LEU A 198 13.49 -3.99 2.46
N LEU A 199 12.20 -3.97 2.80
CA LEU A 199 11.39 -2.77 2.66
C LEU A 199 10.71 -2.35 3.97
N CYS A 200 10.15 -3.30 4.73
CA CYS A 200 9.29 -2.96 5.85
C CYS A 200 10.07 -2.73 7.14
N HIS A 201 9.70 -1.70 7.90
CA HIS A 201 10.21 -1.46 9.25
C HIS A 201 9.55 -2.42 10.25
N ARG A 202 8.23 -2.60 10.13
CA ARG A 202 7.43 -3.53 10.93
C ARG A 202 6.43 -4.26 10.03
N ILE A 203 6.05 -5.44 10.46
CA ILE A 203 5.10 -6.29 9.73
C ILE A 203 4.09 -6.93 10.67
N ALA A 204 2.94 -7.29 10.10
CA ALA A 204 2.00 -8.24 10.69
C ALA A 204 1.83 -9.42 9.74
N LEU A 205 2.07 -10.61 10.24
CA LEU A 205 1.82 -11.86 9.54
C LEU A 205 0.34 -12.21 9.66
N ILE A 206 -0.35 -12.31 8.52
CA ILE A 206 -1.78 -12.63 8.48
C ILE A 206 -2.01 -13.98 7.79
N ASN A 207 -2.82 -14.83 8.40
CA ASN A 207 -3.25 -16.09 7.83
C ASN A 207 -4.72 -16.34 8.17
N ASP A 208 -5.51 -16.79 7.20
CA ASP A 208 -6.93 -17.11 7.35
C ASP A 208 -7.72 -16.01 8.12
N GLY A 209 -7.50 -14.76 7.76
CA GLY A 209 -8.19 -13.60 8.32
C GLY A 209 -7.77 -13.21 9.75
N LYS A 210 -6.67 -13.76 10.28
CA LYS A 210 -6.14 -13.47 11.63
C LYS A 210 -4.68 -13.03 11.55
N ILE A 211 -4.29 -12.08 12.40
CA ILE A 211 -2.86 -11.80 12.63
C ILE A 211 -2.32 -12.90 13.55
N ILE A 212 -1.25 -13.56 13.10
CA ILE A 212 -0.57 -14.66 13.82
C ILE A 212 0.68 -14.18 14.54
N ALA A 213 1.32 -13.12 14.04
CA ALA A 213 2.46 -12.47 14.69
C ALA A 213 2.62 -11.03 14.16
N SER A 214 3.22 -10.14 14.93
CA SER A 214 3.52 -8.76 14.51
C SER A 214 4.73 -8.21 15.27
N GLY A 215 5.63 -7.55 14.54
CA GLY A 215 6.85 -6.95 15.09
C GLY A 215 7.75 -6.42 13.99
N THR A 216 8.97 -6.07 14.33
CA THR A 216 10.03 -5.85 13.34
C THR A 216 10.46 -7.18 12.73
N VAL A 217 11.07 -7.13 11.56
CA VAL A 217 11.62 -8.34 10.89
C VAL A 217 12.57 -9.10 11.84
N GLU A 218 13.45 -8.37 12.52
CA GLU A 218 14.44 -8.97 13.42
C GLU A 218 13.81 -9.57 14.70
N GLU A 219 12.80 -8.91 15.28
CA GLU A 219 12.03 -9.45 16.40
C GLU A 219 11.38 -10.76 16.05
N LEU A 220 10.69 -10.84 14.90
CA LEU A 220 10.01 -12.06 14.48
C LEU A 220 10.98 -13.20 14.13
N LYS A 221 12.10 -12.89 13.47
CA LYS A 221 13.14 -13.90 13.21
C LYS A 221 13.69 -14.49 14.51
N LYS A 222 13.90 -13.64 15.53
CA LYS A 222 14.37 -14.07 16.85
C LYS A 222 13.32 -14.87 17.62
N GLU A 223 12.06 -14.41 17.62
CA GLU A 223 10.96 -15.05 18.33
C GLU A 223 10.71 -16.49 17.82
N TYR A 224 10.78 -16.68 16.52
CA TYR A 224 10.54 -17.99 15.89
C TYR A 224 11.82 -18.78 15.62
N ASP A 225 13.00 -18.31 16.07
CA ASP A 225 14.31 -18.92 15.77
C ASP A 225 14.44 -19.21 14.26
N ALA A 226 14.16 -18.20 13.43
CA ALA A 226 14.07 -18.31 11.98
C ALA A 226 15.17 -17.52 11.28
N ARG A 227 15.65 -18.04 10.14
CA ARG A 227 16.67 -17.38 9.33
C ARG A 227 16.11 -16.23 8.48
N ASN A 228 14.83 -16.31 8.12
CA ASN A 228 14.10 -15.33 7.31
C ASN A 228 12.62 -15.32 7.70
N ILE A 229 11.87 -14.33 7.17
CA ILE A 229 10.44 -14.16 7.47
C ILE A 229 9.58 -15.31 6.92
N GLU A 230 9.98 -15.93 5.82
CA GLU A 230 9.28 -17.10 5.30
C GLU A 230 9.33 -18.29 6.29
N GLU A 231 10.49 -18.56 6.86
CA GLU A 231 10.64 -19.58 7.90
C GLU A 231 9.88 -19.21 9.19
N ALA A 232 9.92 -17.93 9.60
CA ALA A 232 9.14 -17.43 10.72
C ALA A 232 7.64 -17.62 10.50
N PHE A 233 7.13 -17.28 9.32
CA PHE A 233 5.73 -17.49 8.96
C PHE A 233 5.31 -18.97 9.05
N VAL A 234 6.10 -19.87 8.46
CA VAL A 234 5.82 -21.33 8.53
C VAL A 234 5.78 -21.84 9.97
N LYS A 235 6.65 -21.32 10.85
CA LYS A 235 6.68 -21.69 12.27
C LYS A 235 5.50 -21.07 13.05
N ALA A 236 5.07 -19.86 12.69
CA ALA A 236 3.96 -19.16 13.34
C ALA A 236 2.58 -19.77 13.08
N ILE A 237 2.41 -20.51 11.96
CA ILE A 237 1.15 -21.20 11.64
C ILE A 237 1.05 -22.63 12.19
N LYS A 238 2.12 -23.19 12.73
CA LYS A 238 2.10 -24.52 13.37
C LYS A 238 1.65 -24.44 14.81
#